data_3851331ffa6bf26f3a1b11bd6732a92b
#
_entry.id   3851331ffa6bf26f3a1b11bd6732a92b
#
_cell.length_a   1.000
_cell.length_b   1.000
_cell.length_c   1.000
_cell.angle_alpha   90.00
_cell.angle_beta   90.00
_cell.angle_gamma   90.00
#
_symmetry.space_group_name_H-M   'P 1'
#
loop_
_entity.id
_entity.type
_entity.pdbx_description
1 polymer ?
#
loop_
_entity_poly.entity_id
_entity_poly.type
_entity_poly.pdbx_seq_one_letter_code
_entity_poly.pdbx_strand_id
1 'polypeptide(L)'
;KWEPSDEYLSGNVREKLNVARQFTENHPEYMVNVQALERVQPKDLDASEIEARLGATWISPDYITEFMAETFHTPRHHINYERIKVQYAEVTGQWNVKGKNVDSSNNPLSTSTYGTQRANAYRLLEDALNLRDTKIYDTIHDADGEHRVLNRKETTLAQQKQELIREEFKEWIFKDMSRRETLCKIYNERFNSVRPREYDGSHIQFVGMNPEIKLMEHQKNAVAHILYGNNTLLAHCVGAGKTFQMIAAGMESKRLGLAQK
;
A
#
# COMPACT_ATOMS: atom_id res chain seq x y z
N LYS A 1 -20.52 -21.44 11.08
CA LYS A 1 -19.81 -21.13 12.33
C LYS A 1 -20.42 -19.86 12.93
N TRP A 2 -20.73 -19.83 14.21
CA TRP A 2 -21.15 -18.63 14.92
C TRP A 2 -19.91 -17.84 15.36
N GLU A 3 -19.92 -16.54 15.13
CA GLU A 3 -18.87 -15.62 15.55
C GLU A 3 -19.49 -14.45 16.31
N PRO A 4 -18.81 -13.88 17.32
CA PRO A 4 -19.26 -12.64 17.95
C PRO A 4 -19.33 -11.50 16.94
N SER A 5 -20.25 -10.55 17.14
CA SER A 5 -20.48 -9.46 16.20
C SER A 5 -19.24 -8.57 16.00
N ASP A 6 -18.48 -8.32 17.07
CA ASP A 6 -17.25 -7.54 17.04
C ASP A 6 -16.13 -8.20 16.19
N GLU A 7 -16.08 -9.55 16.20
CA GLU A 7 -15.16 -10.33 15.36
C GLU A 7 -15.67 -10.41 13.92
N TYR A 8 -16.97 -10.69 13.74
CA TYR A 8 -17.57 -10.79 12.42
C TYR A 8 -17.48 -9.47 11.62
N LEU A 9 -17.72 -8.33 12.29
CA LEU A 9 -17.72 -6.99 11.71
C LEU A 9 -16.31 -6.34 11.70
N SER A 10 -15.25 -7.12 11.78
CA SER A 10 -13.85 -6.70 11.72
C SER A 10 -13.06 -7.53 10.70
N GLY A 11 -11.78 -7.22 10.51
CA GLY A 11 -10.95 -7.84 9.47
C GLY A 11 -11.31 -7.35 8.07
N ASN A 12 -11.19 -8.19 7.05
CA ASN A 12 -11.53 -7.81 5.67
C ASN A 12 -13.06 -7.76 5.48
N VAL A 13 -13.65 -6.62 5.88
CA VAL A 13 -15.12 -6.43 5.84
C VAL A 13 -15.67 -6.30 4.41
N ARG A 14 -14.85 -5.91 3.42
CA ARG A 14 -15.27 -5.87 2.01
C ARG A 14 -15.45 -7.27 1.44
N GLU A 15 -14.49 -8.15 1.67
CA GLU A 15 -14.59 -9.55 1.26
C GLU A 15 -15.74 -10.26 1.95
N LYS A 16 -15.88 -10.06 3.29
CA LYS A 16 -17.00 -10.61 4.07
C LYS A 16 -18.35 -10.16 3.51
N LEU A 17 -18.48 -8.88 3.11
CA LEU A 17 -19.70 -8.37 2.50
C LEU A 17 -20.01 -9.05 1.16
N ASN A 18 -18.99 -9.22 0.31
CA ASN A 18 -19.17 -9.90 -0.98
C ASN A 18 -19.62 -11.35 -0.79
N VAL A 19 -18.99 -12.08 0.12
CA VAL A 19 -19.37 -13.46 0.47
C VAL A 19 -20.77 -13.51 1.06
N ALA A 20 -21.12 -12.58 1.97
CA ALA A 20 -22.44 -12.52 2.58
C ALA A 20 -23.55 -12.25 1.54
N ARG A 21 -23.32 -11.34 0.57
CA ARG A 21 -24.26 -11.06 -0.51
C ARG A 21 -24.50 -12.28 -1.40
N GLN A 22 -23.43 -12.95 -1.85
CA GLN A 22 -23.56 -14.18 -2.66
C GLN A 22 -24.30 -15.29 -1.91
N PHE A 23 -24.02 -15.47 -0.61
CA PHE A 23 -24.71 -16.48 0.19
C PHE A 23 -26.20 -16.16 0.38
N THR A 24 -26.54 -14.89 0.55
CA THR A 24 -27.89 -14.42 0.80
C THR A 24 -28.82 -14.58 -0.45
N GLU A 25 -28.26 -14.69 -1.66
CA GLU A 25 -29.06 -14.99 -2.86
C GLU A 25 -29.86 -16.28 -2.73
N ASN A 26 -29.29 -17.30 -2.06
CA ASN A 26 -29.95 -18.58 -1.81
C ASN A 26 -30.50 -18.70 -0.37
N HIS A 27 -30.14 -17.79 0.53
CA HIS A 27 -30.46 -17.80 1.95
C HIS A 27 -30.88 -16.42 2.47
N PRO A 28 -32.09 -15.93 2.09
CA PRO A 28 -32.54 -14.57 2.44
C PRO A 28 -32.62 -14.28 3.94
N GLU A 29 -32.73 -15.32 4.79
CA GLU A 29 -32.73 -15.22 6.25
C GLU A 29 -31.44 -14.59 6.81
N TYR A 30 -30.33 -14.62 6.07
CA TYR A 30 -29.06 -14.02 6.48
C TYR A 30 -28.85 -12.57 6.01
N MET A 31 -29.91 -11.92 5.47
CA MET A 31 -29.84 -10.50 5.05
C MET A 31 -29.36 -9.56 6.17
N VAL A 32 -29.63 -9.92 7.43
CA VAL A 32 -29.13 -9.17 8.60
C VAL A 32 -27.61 -9.03 8.61
N ASN A 33 -26.87 -10.05 8.15
CA ASN A 33 -25.42 -10.02 8.06
C ASN A 33 -24.94 -9.03 7.00
N VAL A 34 -25.61 -8.99 5.83
CA VAL A 34 -25.32 -8.03 4.76
C VAL A 34 -25.52 -6.60 5.27
N GLN A 35 -26.68 -6.33 5.90
CA GLN A 35 -26.97 -5.00 6.44
C GLN A 35 -25.99 -4.57 7.53
N ALA A 36 -25.56 -5.49 8.39
CA ALA A 36 -24.57 -5.22 9.43
C ALA A 36 -23.18 -4.91 8.83
N LEU A 37 -22.73 -5.68 7.82
CA LEU A 37 -21.48 -5.46 7.13
C LEU A 37 -21.48 -4.18 6.30
N GLU A 38 -22.61 -3.79 5.69
CA GLU A 38 -22.72 -2.52 4.95
C GLU A 38 -22.50 -1.29 5.84
N ARG A 39 -22.95 -1.34 7.09
CA ARG A 39 -22.80 -0.23 8.06
C ARG A 39 -21.37 0.00 8.50
N VAL A 40 -20.51 -1.01 8.40
CA VAL A 40 -19.12 -0.96 8.90
C VAL A 40 -18.10 -0.89 7.77
N GLN A 41 -18.53 -0.72 6.52
CA GLN A 41 -17.60 -0.56 5.41
C GLN A 41 -16.74 0.69 5.59
N PRO A 42 -15.43 0.63 5.37
CA PRO A 42 -14.59 1.81 5.35
C PRO A 42 -15.01 2.73 4.20
N LYS A 43 -14.97 4.05 4.45
CA LYS A 43 -15.21 5.05 3.41
C LYS A 43 -14.20 4.87 2.30
N ASP A 44 -14.64 4.89 1.03
CA ASP A 44 -13.74 4.84 -0.10
C ASP A 44 -12.83 6.08 -0.13
N LEU A 45 -11.55 5.82 -0.32
CA LEU A 45 -10.55 6.85 -0.57
C LEU A 45 -10.68 7.29 -2.03
N ASP A 46 -10.59 8.60 -2.23
CA ASP A 46 -10.56 9.17 -3.58
C ASP A 46 -9.11 9.33 -4.10
N ALA A 47 -8.98 9.76 -5.35
CA ALA A 47 -7.68 9.92 -6.00
C ALA A 47 -6.72 10.90 -5.30
N SER A 48 -7.26 11.87 -4.54
CA SER A 48 -6.45 12.84 -3.79
C SER A 48 -5.89 12.27 -2.48
N GLU A 49 -6.53 11.22 -1.98
CA GLU A 49 -6.14 10.51 -0.74
C GLU A 49 -5.23 9.29 -1.04
N ILE A 50 -5.13 8.88 -2.31
CA ILE A 50 -4.36 7.70 -2.73
C ILE A 50 -3.00 8.14 -3.30
N GLU A 51 -1.92 7.66 -2.67
CA GLU A 51 -0.59 7.86 -3.20
C GLU A 51 -0.27 6.82 -4.29
N ALA A 52 -0.29 7.26 -5.56
CA ALA A 52 0.13 6.47 -6.70
C ALA A 52 1.52 6.92 -7.18
N ARG A 53 2.53 6.07 -7.00
CA ARG A 53 3.92 6.35 -7.38
C ARG A 53 4.48 5.26 -8.30
N LEU A 54 5.48 5.63 -9.09
CA LEU A 54 6.25 4.65 -9.87
C LEU A 54 6.86 3.58 -8.96
N GLY A 55 6.77 2.32 -9.38
CA GLY A 55 7.24 1.17 -8.61
C GLY A 55 6.21 0.58 -7.64
N ALA A 56 5.04 1.19 -7.49
CA ALA A 56 3.96 0.59 -6.72
C ALA A 56 3.44 -0.68 -7.42
N THR A 57 3.54 -1.83 -6.76
CA THR A 57 3.24 -3.14 -7.35
C THR A 57 1.75 -3.41 -7.55
N TRP A 58 0.88 -2.56 -7.02
CA TRP A 58 -0.55 -2.63 -7.24
C TRP A 58 -1.00 -2.00 -8.58
N ILE A 59 -0.11 -1.20 -9.21
CA ILE A 59 -0.34 -0.60 -10.52
C ILE A 59 0.14 -1.58 -11.59
N SER A 60 -0.76 -1.97 -12.50
CA SER A 60 -0.41 -2.90 -13.59
C SER A 60 0.69 -2.34 -14.49
N PRO A 61 1.61 -3.19 -15.01
CA PRO A 61 2.58 -2.81 -16.04
C PRO A 61 1.94 -2.17 -17.28
N ASP A 62 0.67 -2.45 -17.57
CA ASP A 62 -0.05 -1.87 -18.70
C ASP A 62 -0.22 -0.36 -18.56
N TYR A 63 -0.51 0.14 -17.35
CA TYR A 63 -0.58 1.59 -17.11
C TYR A 63 0.78 2.27 -17.27
N ILE A 64 1.88 1.61 -16.91
CA ILE A 64 3.22 2.15 -17.15
C ILE A 64 3.53 2.18 -18.65
N THR A 65 3.07 1.17 -19.38
CA THR A 65 3.21 1.11 -20.85
C THR A 65 2.38 2.21 -21.52
N GLU A 66 1.18 2.48 -21.05
CA GLU A 66 0.33 3.57 -21.52
C GLU A 66 0.95 4.95 -21.22
N PHE A 67 1.50 5.13 -20.01
CA PHE A 67 2.27 6.31 -19.63
C PHE A 67 3.43 6.58 -20.59
N MET A 68 4.21 5.56 -20.95
CA MET A 68 5.28 5.71 -21.95
C MET A 68 4.75 6.12 -23.32
N ALA A 69 3.61 5.55 -23.74
CA ALA A 69 3.00 5.88 -25.03
C ALA A 69 2.54 7.33 -25.08
N GLU A 70 1.94 7.84 -24.02
CA GLU A 70 1.38 9.19 -23.95
C GLU A 70 2.44 10.26 -23.63
N THR A 71 3.30 10.02 -22.65
CA THR A 71 4.25 11.02 -22.15
C THR A 71 5.55 11.05 -22.98
N PHE A 72 6.11 9.89 -23.32
CA PHE A 72 7.34 9.82 -24.12
C PHE A 72 7.05 9.75 -25.62
N HIS A 73 5.77 9.73 -26.04
CA HIS A 73 5.33 9.49 -27.39
C HIS A 73 5.95 8.21 -27.99
N THR A 74 6.04 7.18 -27.17
CA THR A 74 6.55 5.87 -27.64
C THR A 74 5.65 5.34 -28.76
N PRO A 75 6.21 5.04 -29.94
CA PRO A 75 5.41 4.59 -31.08
C PRO A 75 4.63 3.32 -30.75
N ARG A 76 3.31 3.34 -30.94
CA ARG A 76 2.43 2.20 -30.60
C ARG A 76 2.81 0.89 -31.28
N HIS A 77 3.42 0.94 -32.46
CA HIS A 77 3.90 -0.28 -33.12
C HIS A 77 5.03 -0.97 -32.34
N HIS A 78 5.90 -0.22 -31.61
CA HIS A 78 6.90 -0.84 -30.75
C HIS A 78 6.27 -1.53 -29.53
N ILE A 79 5.17 -1.00 -29.04
CA ILE A 79 4.40 -1.59 -27.94
C ILE A 79 3.64 -2.82 -28.43
N ASN A 80 2.89 -2.70 -29.54
CA ASN A 80 2.06 -3.76 -30.09
C ASN A 80 2.86 -5.01 -30.52
N TYR A 81 4.08 -4.81 -31.01
CA TYR A 81 5.00 -5.91 -31.39
C TYR A 81 5.94 -6.32 -30.23
N GLU A 82 5.65 -5.88 -29.01
CA GLU A 82 6.45 -6.19 -27.79
C GLU A 82 7.95 -5.86 -27.91
N ARG A 83 8.31 -4.94 -28.79
CA ARG A 83 9.69 -4.44 -28.92
C ARG A 83 10.09 -3.60 -27.72
N ILE A 84 9.14 -2.81 -27.18
CA ILE A 84 9.25 -2.09 -25.91
C ILE A 84 8.13 -2.61 -25.02
N LYS A 85 8.47 -3.16 -23.84
CA LYS A 85 7.51 -3.75 -22.91
C LYS A 85 7.96 -3.56 -21.48
N VAL A 86 7.03 -3.16 -20.63
CA VAL A 86 7.23 -3.14 -19.16
C VAL A 86 6.79 -4.47 -18.57
N GLN A 87 7.59 -5.00 -17.67
CA GLN A 87 7.31 -6.26 -16.97
C GLN A 87 7.69 -6.13 -15.50
N TYR A 88 6.89 -6.73 -14.65
CA TYR A 88 7.20 -6.90 -13.25
C TYR A 88 7.40 -8.38 -12.95
N ALA A 89 8.53 -8.72 -12.37
CA ALA A 89 8.86 -10.10 -11.99
C ALA A 89 8.57 -10.27 -10.49
N GLU A 90 7.45 -10.92 -10.16
CA GLU A 90 7.01 -11.13 -8.77
C GLU A 90 8.06 -11.86 -7.92
N VAL A 91 8.74 -12.85 -8.50
CA VAL A 91 9.77 -13.66 -7.80
C VAL A 91 10.96 -12.82 -7.34
N THR A 92 11.38 -11.85 -8.15
CA THR A 92 12.55 -11.00 -7.84
C THR A 92 12.17 -9.63 -7.29
N GLY A 93 10.89 -9.27 -7.37
CA GLY A 93 10.39 -7.94 -7.00
C GLY A 93 10.93 -6.83 -7.90
N GLN A 94 11.34 -7.14 -9.14
CA GLN A 94 11.99 -6.18 -10.03
C GLN A 94 11.14 -5.85 -11.25
N TRP A 95 11.18 -4.57 -11.59
CA TRP A 95 10.65 -4.06 -12.84
C TRP A 95 11.71 -4.09 -13.94
N ASN A 96 11.31 -4.41 -15.14
CA ASN A 96 12.17 -4.42 -16.32
C ASN A 96 11.47 -3.73 -17.48
N VAL A 97 12.17 -2.84 -18.15
CA VAL A 97 11.74 -2.21 -19.39
C VAL A 97 12.55 -2.82 -20.54
N LYS A 98 11.95 -3.76 -21.25
CA LYS A 98 12.56 -4.40 -22.43
C LYS A 98 12.68 -3.38 -23.58
N GLY A 99 13.73 -3.46 -24.37
CA GLY A 99 13.87 -2.69 -25.62
C GLY A 99 14.16 -1.20 -25.42
N LYS A 100 14.80 -0.80 -24.33
CA LYS A 100 15.11 0.59 -23.96
C LYS A 100 15.78 1.43 -25.08
N ASN A 101 16.50 0.81 -26.00
CA ASN A 101 17.25 1.50 -27.06
C ASN A 101 16.55 1.49 -28.42
N VAL A 102 15.40 0.85 -28.55
CA VAL A 102 14.71 0.69 -29.86
C VAL A 102 14.25 2.02 -30.42
N ASP A 103 13.87 2.98 -29.58
CA ASP A 103 13.31 4.27 -29.96
C ASP A 103 14.29 5.45 -29.73
N SER A 104 15.52 5.18 -29.26
CA SER A 104 16.45 6.21 -28.80
C SER A 104 17.00 7.12 -29.93
N SER A 105 17.01 6.67 -31.16
CA SER A 105 17.56 7.45 -32.29
C SER A 105 16.58 8.42 -32.92
N ASN A 106 15.26 8.22 -32.71
CA ASN A 106 14.23 8.98 -33.43
C ASN A 106 13.24 9.72 -32.51
N ASN A 107 13.42 9.64 -31.19
CA ASN A 107 12.51 10.23 -30.22
C ASN A 107 13.22 11.25 -29.30
N PRO A 108 13.14 12.57 -29.65
CA PRO A 108 13.74 13.61 -28.81
C PRO A 108 13.18 13.68 -27.37
N LEU A 109 11.91 13.28 -27.15
CA LEU A 109 11.33 13.25 -25.82
C LEU A 109 12.05 12.22 -24.95
N SER A 110 12.39 11.06 -25.51
CA SER A 110 13.08 10.00 -24.74
C SER A 110 14.55 10.30 -24.49
N THR A 111 15.21 11.14 -25.28
CA THR A 111 16.66 11.38 -25.22
C THR A 111 17.04 12.75 -24.69
N SER A 112 16.12 13.73 -24.70
CA SER A 112 16.41 15.11 -24.30
C SER A 112 15.44 15.62 -23.23
N THR A 113 14.12 15.53 -23.45
CA THR A 113 13.14 16.05 -22.49
C THR A 113 13.10 15.22 -21.22
N TYR A 114 12.83 13.92 -21.34
CA TYR A 114 12.73 12.96 -20.23
C TYR A 114 13.97 12.08 -20.07
N GLY A 115 14.99 12.30 -20.87
CA GLY A 115 16.24 11.57 -20.83
C GLY A 115 17.45 12.46 -21.00
N THR A 116 18.61 11.83 -21.07
CA THR A 116 19.90 12.42 -21.43
C THR A 116 20.54 11.59 -22.54
N GLN A 117 21.61 12.08 -23.15
CA GLN A 117 22.39 11.31 -24.14
C GLN A 117 23.01 10.03 -23.55
N ARG A 118 23.25 10.01 -22.23
CA ARG A 118 23.87 8.88 -21.53
C ARG A 118 22.85 7.92 -20.89
N ALA A 119 21.62 8.40 -20.64
CA ALA A 119 20.52 7.61 -20.08
C ALA A 119 19.20 8.13 -20.66
N ASN A 120 18.58 7.36 -21.54
CA ASN A 120 17.29 7.70 -22.11
C ASN A 120 16.14 7.53 -21.09
N ALA A 121 14.96 8.06 -21.42
CA ALA A 121 13.79 8.04 -20.55
C ALA A 121 13.41 6.61 -20.08
N TYR A 122 13.55 5.61 -20.93
CA TYR A 122 13.22 4.21 -20.62
C TYR A 122 14.13 3.62 -19.54
N ARG A 123 15.41 3.97 -19.55
CA ARG A 123 16.36 3.58 -18.51
C ARG A 123 16.05 4.30 -17.19
N LEU A 124 15.80 5.62 -17.27
CA LEU A 124 15.46 6.41 -16.08
C LEU A 124 14.14 5.94 -15.47
N LEU A 125 13.16 5.58 -16.29
CA LEU A 125 11.89 4.99 -15.85
C LEU A 125 12.11 3.65 -15.15
N GLU A 126 12.92 2.75 -15.70
CA GLU A 126 13.23 1.47 -15.06
C GLU A 126 13.92 1.65 -13.71
N ASP A 127 14.88 2.57 -13.61
CA ASP A 127 15.53 2.89 -12.35
C ASP A 127 14.50 3.47 -11.34
N ALA A 128 13.58 4.36 -11.79
CA ALA A 128 12.52 4.92 -10.97
C ALA A 128 11.53 3.85 -10.47
N LEU A 129 11.11 2.92 -11.35
CA LEU A 129 10.25 1.78 -11.01
C LEU A 129 10.88 0.87 -9.95
N ASN A 130 12.21 0.71 -9.98
CA ASN A 130 12.96 -0.09 -9.00
C ASN A 130 13.42 0.73 -7.78
N LEU A 131 12.94 1.97 -7.63
CA LEU A 131 13.30 2.89 -6.53
C LEU A 131 14.82 3.13 -6.43
N ARG A 132 15.50 3.17 -7.57
CA ARG A 132 16.94 3.42 -7.67
C ARG A 132 17.19 4.80 -8.24
N ASP A 133 18.19 5.48 -7.71
CA ASP A 133 18.69 6.71 -8.32
C ASP A 133 19.71 6.38 -9.40
N THR A 134 19.48 6.92 -10.60
CA THR A 134 20.37 6.68 -11.73
C THR A 134 21.75 7.25 -11.46
N LYS A 135 22.80 6.46 -11.76
CA LYS A 135 24.20 6.86 -11.66
C LYS A 135 24.87 6.68 -13.01
N ILE A 136 25.63 7.70 -13.47
CA ILE A 136 26.37 7.70 -14.72
C ILE A 136 27.87 7.63 -14.39
N TYR A 137 28.55 6.69 -15.04
CA TYR A 137 29.99 6.47 -14.84
C TYR A 137 30.73 6.69 -16.15
N ASP A 138 31.88 7.32 -16.05
CA ASP A 138 32.88 7.37 -17.12
C ASP A 138 33.89 6.25 -16.94
N THR A 139 34.32 5.68 -18.05
CA THR A 139 35.42 4.73 -18.07
C THR A 139 36.71 5.47 -18.35
N ILE A 140 37.66 5.42 -17.44
CA ILE A 140 38.99 6.00 -17.56
C ILE A 140 39.99 4.88 -17.76
N HIS A 141 40.81 4.99 -18.78
CA HIS A 141 41.92 4.09 -19.03
C HIS A 141 43.23 4.76 -18.56
N ASP A 142 43.90 4.18 -17.60
CA ASP A 142 45.18 4.62 -17.13
C ASP A 142 46.23 3.48 -17.13
N ALA A 143 47.45 3.72 -16.58
CA ALA A 143 48.51 2.74 -16.56
C ALA A 143 48.19 1.47 -15.72
N ASP A 144 47.23 1.59 -14.79
CA ASP A 144 46.81 0.51 -13.89
C ASP A 144 45.57 -0.27 -14.41
N GLY A 145 45.00 0.16 -15.56
CA GLY A 145 43.92 -0.50 -16.21
C GLY A 145 42.67 0.36 -16.47
N GLU A 146 41.50 -0.30 -16.55
CA GLU A 146 40.22 0.34 -16.82
C GLU A 146 39.49 0.58 -15.49
N HIS A 147 39.19 1.86 -15.18
CA HIS A 147 38.46 2.26 -13.96
C HIS A 147 37.17 2.98 -14.29
N ARG A 148 36.12 2.69 -13.52
CA ARG A 148 34.82 3.38 -13.63
C ARG A 148 34.72 4.49 -12.59
N VAL A 149 34.65 5.73 -13.02
CA VAL A 149 34.55 6.92 -12.17
C VAL A 149 33.16 7.54 -12.31
N LEU A 150 32.55 7.91 -11.17
CA LEU A 150 31.23 8.55 -11.17
C LEU A 150 31.31 9.95 -11.81
N ASN A 151 30.57 10.14 -12.90
CA ASN A 151 30.39 11.45 -13.51
C ASN A 151 29.27 12.19 -12.76
N ARG A 152 29.65 13.07 -11.82
CA ARG A 152 28.72 13.81 -10.99
C ARG A 152 27.76 14.69 -11.78
N LYS A 153 28.25 15.39 -12.82
CA LYS A 153 27.46 16.29 -13.64
C LYS A 153 26.37 15.54 -14.40
N GLU A 154 26.74 14.48 -15.11
CA GLU A 154 25.80 13.64 -15.85
C GLU A 154 24.83 12.89 -14.93
N THR A 155 25.28 12.46 -13.75
CA THR A 155 24.44 11.84 -12.74
C THR A 155 23.37 12.80 -12.22
N THR A 156 23.76 14.05 -11.87
CA THR A 156 22.79 15.06 -11.41
C THR A 156 21.77 15.37 -12.47
N LEU A 157 22.19 15.53 -13.73
CA LEU A 157 21.27 15.76 -14.85
C LEU A 157 20.28 14.59 -15.04
N ALA A 158 20.79 13.34 -15.00
CA ALA A 158 19.95 12.15 -15.11
C ALA A 158 18.94 12.05 -13.97
N GLN A 159 19.34 12.36 -12.73
CA GLN A 159 18.45 12.37 -11.58
C GLN A 159 17.38 13.46 -11.64
N GLN A 160 17.70 14.64 -12.17
CA GLN A 160 16.70 15.69 -12.43
C GLN A 160 15.65 15.22 -13.45
N LYS A 161 16.09 14.54 -14.53
CA LYS A 161 15.16 13.97 -15.51
C LYS A 161 14.33 12.82 -14.93
N GLN A 162 14.92 12.01 -14.08
CA GLN A 162 14.23 10.94 -13.38
C GLN A 162 13.14 11.48 -12.44
N GLU A 163 13.42 12.60 -11.74
CA GLU A 163 12.41 13.23 -10.88
C GLU A 163 11.27 13.85 -11.73
N LEU A 164 11.58 14.47 -12.87
CA LEU A 164 10.57 14.95 -13.80
C LEU A 164 9.64 13.81 -14.25
N ILE A 165 10.17 12.62 -14.54
CA ILE A 165 9.34 11.44 -14.88
C ILE A 165 8.43 11.04 -13.72
N ARG A 166 8.91 11.10 -12.47
CA ARG A 166 8.10 10.78 -11.28
C ARG A 166 6.95 11.77 -11.08
N GLU A 167 7.22 13.07 -11.28
CA GLU A 167 6.21 14.12 -11.16
C GLU A 167 5.15 14.00 -12.27
N GLU A 168 5.57 13.85 -13.51
CA GLU A 168 4.67 13.65 -14.64
C GLU A 168 3.77 12.40 -14.45
N PHE A 169 4.31 11.31 -13.91
CA PHE A 169 3.52 10.13 -13.63
C PHE A 169 2.45 10.38 -12.57
N LYS A 170 2.76 11.12 -11.50
CA LYS A 170 1.79 11.46 -10.45
C LYS A 170 0.61 12.26 -11.00
N GLU A 171 0.89 13.21 -11.90
CA GLU A 171 -0.15 14.00 -12.55
C GLU A 171 -0.94 13.19 -13.57
N TRP A 172 -0.26 12.36 -14.33
CA TRP A 172 -0.84 11.57 -15.40
C TRP A 172 -1.78 10.46 -14.90
N ILE A 173 -1.41 9.76 -13.84
CA ILE A 173 -2.05 8.50 -13.43
C ILE A 173 -3.55 8.65 -13.13
N PHE A 174 -3.96 9.76 -12.52
CA PHE A 174 -5.35 10.06 -12.19
C PHE A 174 -6.02 11.11 -13.10
N LYS A 175 -5.38 11.52 -14.18
CA LYS A 175 -5.92 12.53 -15.09
C LYS A 175 -7.11 12.02 -15.90
N ASP A 176 -7.02 10.83 -16.45
CA ASP A 176 -8.13 10.17 -17.12
C ASP A 176 -9.17 9.64 -16.14
N MET A 177 -10.47 9.89 -16.43
CA MET A 177 -11.56 9.56 -15.49
C MET A 177 -11.75 8.04 -15.32
N SER A 178 -11.71 7.28 -16.42
CA SER A 178 -11.92 5.82 -16.40
C SER A 178 -10.78 5.12 -15.67
N ARG A 179 -9.54 5.54 -15.95
CA ARG A 179 -8.33 5.04 -15.27
C ARG A 179 -8.38 5.36 -13.78
N ARG A 180 -8.76 6.58 -13.40
CA ARG A 180 -8.90 7.03 -12.02
C ARG A 180 -9.92 6.19 -11.25
N GLU A 181 -11.11 6.01 -11.78
CA GLU A 181 -12.16 5.18 -11.15
C GLU A 181 -11.70 3.74 -10.96
N THR A 182 -11.08 3.16 -11.97
CA THR A 182 -10.56 1.78 -11.90
C THR A 182 -9.46 1.64 -10.84
N LEU A 183 -8.51 2.56 -10.82
CA LEU A 183 -7.40 2.51 -9.87
C LEU A 183 -7.85 2.80 -8.43
N CYS A 184 -8.77 3.75 -8.21
CA CYS A 184 -9.36 4.00 -6.89
C CYS A 184 -10.09 2.75 -6.38
N LYS A 185 -10.86 2.07 -7.25
CA LYS A 185 -11.53 0.81 -6.89
C LYS A 185 -10.52 -0.27 -6.48
N ILE A 186 -9.50 -0.53 -7.30
CA ILE A 186 -8.45 -1.52 -7.01
C ILE A 186 -7.75 -1.20 -5.68
N TYR A 187 -7.42 0.06 -5.44
CA TYR A 187 -6.76 0.47 -4.21
C TYR A 187 -7.64 0.24 -2.97
N ASN A 188 -8.90 0.67 -3.03
CA ASN A 188 -9.84 0.50 -1.93
C ASN A 188 -10.13 -0.98 -1.64
N GLU A 189 -10.24 -1.82 -2.65
CA GLU A 189 -10.42 -3.27 -2.48
C GLU A 189 -9.21 -3.94 -1.84
N ARG A 190 -7.98 -3.53 -2.20
CA ARG A 190 -6.75 -4.16 -1.73
C ARG A 190 -6.24 -3.62 -0.39
N PHE A 191 -6.32 -2.31 -0.17
CA PHE A 191 -5.63 -1.64 0.94
C PHE A 191 -6.56 -0.93 1.92
N ASN A 192 -7.81 -0.66 1.52
CA ASN A 192 -8.82 -0.04 2.37
C ASN A 192 -9.99 -1.00 2.62
N SER A 193 -9.67 -2.26 2.92
CA SER A 193 -10.68 -3.33 3.10
C SER A 193 -10.78 -3.82 4.54
N VAL A 194 -9.82 -3.45 5.39
CA VAL A 194 -9.70 -3.99 6.74
C VAL A 194 -10.21 -2.99 7.77
N ARG A 195 -11.14 -3.45 8.61
CA ARG A 195 -11.56 -2.75 9.82
C ARG A 195 -10.93 -3.42 11.04
N PRO A 196 -10.21 -2.68 11.91
CA PRO A 196 -9.71 -3.25 13.16
C PRO A 196 -10.87 -3.71 14.04
N ARG A 197 -10.67 -4.79 14.79
CA ARG A 197 -11.63 -5.23 15.80
C ARG A 197 -11.68 -4.24 16.94
N GLU A 198 -12.88 -3.80 17.29
CA GLU A 198 -13.13 -2.91 18.42
C GLU A 198 -13.60 -3.76 19.60
N TYR A 199 -13.05 -3.50 20.77
CA TYR A 199 -13.38 -4.21 22.00
C TYR A 199 -14.13 -3.25 22.93
N ASP A 200 -15.35 -3.62 23.31
CA ASP A 200 -16.14 -2.90 24.30
C ASP A 200 -15.99 -3.57 25.66
N GLY A 201 -15.37 -2.86 26.60
CA GLY A 201 -15.18 -3.29 27.98
C GLY A 201 -16.22 -2.72 28.95
N SER A 202 -17.27 -2.04 28.46
CA SER A 202 -18.30 -1.40 29.30
C SER A 202 -19.01 -2.38 30.24
N HIS A 203 -19.22 -3.61 29.78
CA HIS A 203 -19.90 -4.69 30.50
C HIS A 203 -19.03 -5.36 31.59
N ILE A 204 -17.71 -5.12 31.61
CA ILE A 204 -16.80 -5.78 32.56
C ILE A 204 -16.97 -5.17 33.93
N GLN A 205 -17.25 -6.05 34.93
CA GLN A 205 -17.31 -5.69 36.31
C GLN A 205 -16.02 -6.17 37.00
N PHE A 206 -15.25 -5.24 37.56
CA PHE A 206 -13.97 -5.52 38.21
C PHE A 206 -14.23 -5.91 39.71
N VAL A 207 -14.54 -7.17 39.93
CA VAL A 207 -14.85 -7.70 41.27
C VAL A 207 -13.58 -7.70 42.13
N GLY A 208 -13.66 -7.09 43.32
CA GLY A 208 -12.51 -6.97 44.27
C GLY A 208 -11.61 -5.78 44.02
N MET A 209 -11.90 -4.94 43.03
CA MET A 209 -11.21 -3.68 42.82
C MET A 209 -11.62 -2.66 43.90
N ASN A 210 -10.68 -1.78 44.32
CA ASN A 210 -10.99 -0.68 45.22
C ASN A 210 -12.11 0.20 44.62
N PRO A 211 -13.26 0.38 45.30
CA PRO A 211 -14.40 1.13 44.76
C PRO A 211 -14.14 2.61 44.54
N GLU A 212 -13.08 3.18 45.11
CA GLU A 212 -12.66 4.56 44.87
C GLU A 212 -12.00 4.73 43.49
N ILE A 213 -11.47 3.64 42.89
CA ILE A 213 -10.81 3.64 41.60
C ILE A 213 -11.83 3.30 40.51
N LYS A 214 -12.06 4.23 39.62
CA LYS A 214 -12.93 4.03 38.45
C LYS A 214 -12.10 4.03 37.17
N LEU A 215 -12.10 2.91 36.46
CA LEU A 215 -11.45 2.84 35.14
C LEU A 215 -12.23 3.66 34.13
N MET A 216 -11.48 4.42 33.31
CA MET A 216 -12.03 5.14 32.16
C MET A 216 -12.44 4.17 31.06
N GLU A 217 -13.28 4.61 30.12
CA GLU A 217 -13.77 3.80 29.01
C GLU A 217 -12.63 3.14 28.21
N HIS A 218 -11.64 3.93 27.79
CA HIS A 218 -10.48 3.39 27.03
C HIS A 218 -9.67 2.35 27.83
N GLN A 219 -9.66 2.44 29.18
CA GLN A 219 -8.99 1.47 30.05
C GLN A 219 -9.78 0.17 30.12
N LYS A 220 -11.11 0.24 30.23
CA LYS A 220 -11.99 -0.94 30.18
C LYS A 220 -11.90 -1.64 28.82
N ASN A 221 -11.89 -0.86 27.71
CA ASN A 221 -11.76 -1.39 26.35
C ASN A 221 -10.40 -2.08 26.15
N ALA A 222 -9.32 -1.53 26.75
CA ALA A 222 -8.01 -2.19 26.76
C ALA A 222 -8.01 -3.51 27.53
N VAL A 223 -8.70 -3.57 28.66
CA VAL A 223 -8.88 -4.82 29.41
C VAL A 223 -9.67 -5.84 28.59
N ALA A 224 -10.77 -5.44 27.95
CA ALA A 224 -11.53 -6.29 27.04
C ALA A 224 -10.64 -6.83 25.90
N HIS A 225 -9.81 -5.99 25.32
CA HIS A 225 -8.87 -6.40 24.28
C HIS A 225 -7.88 -7.46 24.78
N ILE A 226 -7.36 -7.32 26.00
CA ILE A 226 -6.47 -8.32 26.60
C ILE A 226 -7.21 -9.64 26.88
N LEU A 227 -8.44 -9.58 27.38
CA LEU A 227 -9.21 -10.78 27.75
C LEU A 227 -9.75 -11.56 26.55
N TYR A 228 -10.19 -10.87 25.49
CA TYR A 228 -10.88 -11.47 24.33
C TYR A 228 -10.00 -11.54 23.09
N GLY A 229 -8.90 -10.77 23.04
CA GLY A 229 -7.88 -10.84 22.01
C GLY A 229 -6.82 -11.91 22.33
N ASN A 230 -5.84 -12.00 21.45
CA ASN A 230 -4.65 -12.81 21.70
C ASN A 230 -3.54 -11.90 22.29
N ASN A 231 -2.47 -11.66 21.52
CA ASN A 231 -1.41 -10.74 21.92
C ASN A 231 -1.88 -9.30 21.76
N THR A 232 -1.76 -8.49 22.82
CA THR A 232 -2.22 -7.11 22.84
C THR A 232 -1.07 -6.14 23.06
N LEU A 233 -0.97 -5.12 22.21
CA LEU A 233 -0.05 -4.00 22.36
C LEU A 233 -0.80 -2.79 22.93
N LEU A 234 -0.45 -2.35 24.14
CA LEU A 234 -1.00 -1.14 24.76
C LEU A 234 -0.19 0.10 24.33
N ALA A 235 -0.45 0.59 23.14
CA ALA A 235 0.22 1.75 22.54
C ALA A 235 -0.38 3.11 22.95
N HIS A 236 -1.03 3.21 24.10
CA HIS A 236 -1.59 4.44 24.64
C HIS A 236 -0.49 5.46 24.98
N CYS A 237 -0.81 6.74 24.92
CA CYS A 237 0.11 7.82 25.30
C CYS A 237 0.56 7.70 26.77
N VAL A 238 1.62 8.42 27.13
CA VAL A 238 2.09 8.53 28.50
C VAL A 238 1.00 9.20 29.35
N GLY A 239 0.73 8.65 30.55
CA GLY A 239 -0.33 9.14 31.44
C GLY A 239 -1.71 8.52 31.24
N ALA A 240 -1.95 7.69 30.20
CA ALA A 240 -3.24 7.03 29.95
C ALA A 240 -3.58 5.92 30.96
N GLY A 241 -2.74 5.68 31.97
CA GLY A 241 -2.98 4.69 33.02
C GLY A 241 -2.76 3.24 32.57
N LYS A 242 -1.77 2.98 31.73
CA LYS A 242 -1.43 1.62 31.26
C LYS A 242 -1.21 0.62 32.40
N THR A 243 -0.62 1.05 33.50
CA THR A 243 -0.43 0.21 34.70
C THR A 243 -1.75 -0.28 35.26
N PHE A 244 -2.77 0.59 35.38
CA PHE A 244 -4.10 0.19 35.81
C PHE A 244 -4.73 -0.82 34.86
N GLN A 245 -4.58 -0.62 33.55
CA GLN A 245 -5.09 -1.55 32.53
C GLN A 245 -4.45 -2.94 32.68
N MET A 246 -3.12 -3.00 32.84
CA MET A 246 -2.40 -4.26 33.00
C MET A 246 -2.76 -4.99 34.30
N ILE A 247 -2.86 -4.26 35.42
CA ILE A 247 -3.25 -4.85 36.71
C ILE A 247 -4.68 -5.35 36.63
N ALA A 248 -5.62 -4.54 36.16
CA ALA A 248 -7.03 -4.94 36.03
C ALA A 248 -7.20 -6.16 35.12
N ALA A 249 -6.53 -6.18 33.95
CA ALA A 249 -6.54 -7.32 33.05
C ALA A 249 -5.95 -8.59 33.68
N GLY A 250 -4.83 -8.47 34.38
CA GLY A 250 -4.19 -9.60 35.09
C GLY A 250 -5.08 -10.18 36.19
N MET A 251 -5.72 -9.33 36.99
CA MET A 251 -6.66 -9.77 38.04
C MET A 251 -7.92 -10.41 37.45
N GLU A 252 -8.49 -9.85 36.37
CA GLU A 252 -9.64 -10.46 35.69
C GLU A 252 -9.27 -11.77 34.98
N SER A 253 -8.10 -11.87 34.36
CA SER A 253 -7.60 -13.10 33.75
C SER A 253 -7.47 -14.21 34.82
N LYS A 254 -6.97 -13.84 36.00
CA LYS A 254 -6.88 -14.79 37.15
C LYS A 254 -8.26 -15.18 37.66
N ARG A 255 -9.17 -14.23 37.85
CA ARG A 255 -10.56 -14.48 38.30
C ARG A 255 -11.31 -15.42 37.35
N LEU A 256 -11.10 -15.24 36.02
CA LEU A 256 -11.73 -16.05 34.98
C LEU A 256 -11.03 -17.41 34.75
N GLY A 257 -9.93 -17.68 35.40
CA GLY A 257 -9.16 -18.92 35.25
C GLY A 257 -8.32 -18.97 33.93
N LEU A 258 -8.16 -17.82 33.26
CA LEU A 258 -7.35 -17.72 32.06
C LEU A 258 -5.84 -17.67 32.35
N ALA A 259 -5.48 -17.28 33.56
CA ALA A 259 -4.10 -17.28 34.09
C ALA A 259 -4.05 -17.93 35.48
N GLN A 260 -3.03 -18.76 35.72
CA GLN A 260 -2.89 -19.50 36.98
C GLN A 260 -1.94 -18.82 37.98
N LYS A 261 -1.08 -17.93 37.55
CA LYS A 261 -0.08 -17.22 38.36
C LYS A 261 -0.12 -15.70 38.12
#